data_bf06f6e93fd161eec78bfb7da127b897
#
_entry.id   bf06f6e93fd161eec78bfb7da127b897
#
_cell.length_a   1.000
_cell.length_b   1.000
_cell.length_c   1.000
_cell.angle_alpha   90.00
_cell.angle_beta   90.00
_cell.angle_gamma   90.00
#
_symmetry.space_group_name_H-M   'P 1'
#
loop_
_entity.id
_entity.type
_entity.pdbx_description
1 polymer ?
#
loop_
_entity_poly.entity_id
_entity_poly.type
_entity_poly.pdbx_seq_one_letter_code
_entity_poly.pdbx_strand_id
1 'polypeptide(L)'
;LVLNKLRGTFTAVGVKAPGYGDRRKAMLEDIAILTGGQVISSDLGLELKDTTIDMLGRAKSVKVQKENTVIVDGAGDKDAIAGRVSQIRGQIDETTSEFDKEKLQERLAKMAGGVAVIRVGAATETEMKEAKLRMEDALNATRAAVEEGIIAGGGSAYIHASKKVAEFVDTLEGDEKTGAKVILKALEAPLYYIAANAGLEGAVIINKVKESAPGTGFNAATEEYVDMVDNGILDPVKVTRSALQNATSVASTLLTTESAVATIKEDTPAMPAGAGAGMGMM
;
A
#
# COMPACT_ATOMS: atom_id res chain seq x y z
N LEU A 1 16.92 -7.10 27.13
CA LEU A 1 16.97 -7.34 25.68
C LEU A 1 18.07 -6.48 25.02
N VAL A 2 18.00 -5.15 25.10
CA VAL A 2 18.94 -4.22 24.43
C VAL A 2 20.39 -4.50 24.80
N LEU A 3 20.68 -4.62 26.09
CA LEU A 3 22.04 -4.87 26.57
C LEU A 3 22.64 -6.20 26.02
N ASN A 4 21.85 -7.26 25.98
CA ASN A 4 22.29 -8.56 25.48
C ASN A 4 22.42 -8.58 23.95
N LYS A 5 21.56 -7.82 23.24
CA LYS A 5 21.71 -7.59 21.79
C LYS A 5 23.02 -6.85 21.49
N LEU A 6 23.32 -5.79 22.24
CA LEU A 6 24.58 -5.04 22.09
C LEU A 6 25.84 -5.89 22.38
N ARG A 7 25.74 -6.84 23.33
CA ARG A 7 26.81 -7.80 23.64
C ARG A 7 26.93 -8.94 22.62
N GLY A 8 26.03 -9.01 21.61
CA GLY A 8 26.06 -10.06 20.61
C GLY A 8 25.64 -11.45 21.10
N THR A 9 25.09 -11.55 22.32
CA THR A 9 24.68 -12.84 22.90
C THR A 9 23.45 -13.44 22.22
N PHE A 10 22.54 -12.60 21.68
CA PHE A 10 21.43 -13.02 20.84
C PHE A 10 20.89 -11.88 20.00
N THR A 11 20.19 -12.24 18.92
CA THR A 11 19.50 -11.28 18.05
C THR A 11 18.06 -11.11 18.50
N ALA A 12 17.64 -9.88 18.79
CA ALA A 12 16.28 -9.56 19.18
C ALA A 12 15.78 -8.33 18.43
N VAL A 13 14.50 -8.35 18.07
CA VAL A 13 13.77 -7.22 17.49
C VAL A 13 12.50 -7.00 18.29
N GLY A 14 12.32 -5.79 18.81
CA GLY A 14 11.08 -5.38 19.46
C GLY A 14 10.06 -4.90 18.42
N VAL A 15 8.83 -5.39 18.50
CA VAL A 15 7.73 -5.00 17.64
C VAL A 15 6.60 -4.48 18.51
N LYS A 16 5.96 -3.39 18.09
CA LYS A 16 4.75 -2.89 18.78
C LYS A 16 3.63 -3.91 18.63
N ALA A 17 2.96 -4.25 19.75
CA ALA A 17 1.83 -5.15 19.72
C ALA A 17 0.70 -4.61 18.83
N PRO A 18 0.06 -5.44 18.01
CA PRO A 18 -1.00 -5.00 17.11
C PRO A 18 -2.28 -4.66 17.88
N GLY A 19 -3.02 -3.66 17.39
CA GLY A 19 -4.30 -3.26 17.97
C GLY A 19 -4.20 -2.49 19.29
N TYR A 20 -5.36 -2.27 19.93
CA TYR A 20 -5.52 -1.53 21.17
C TYR A 20 -6.53 -2.24 22.08
N GLY A 21 -6.42 -2.04 23.40
CA GLY A 21 -7.36 -2.60 24.39
C GLY A 21 -7.54 -4.12 24.28
N ASP A 22 -8.76 -4.60 24.38
CA ASP A 22 -9.07 -6.04 24.36
C ASP A 22 -8.76 -6.70 23.02
N ARG A 23 -8.83 -5.96 21.92
CA ARG A 23 -8.39 -6.45 20.59
C ARG A 23 -6.91 -6.79 20.58
N ARG A 24 -6.07 -5.99 21.25
CA ARG A 24 -4.64 -6.28 21.38
C ARG A 24 -4.41 -7.60 22.11
N LYS A 25 -5.14 -7.83 23.20
CA LYS A 25 -5.07 -9.09 23.97
C LYS A 25 -5.43 -10.28 23.08
N ALA A 26 -6.57 -10.18 22.39
CA ALA A 26 -7.05 -11.23 21.49
C ALA A 26 -6.07 -11.53 20.34
N MET A 27 -5.45 -10.50 19.74
CA MET A 27 -4.47 -10.69 18.68
C MET A 27 -3.15 -11.29 19.20
N LEU A 28 -2.72 -10.94 20.40
CA LEU A 28 -1.56 -11.56 21.04
C LEU A 28 -1.83 -13.03 21.38
N GLU A 29 -3.02 -13.38 21.84
CA GLU A 29 -3.45 -14.77 22.04
C GLU A 29 -3.44 -15.56 20.71
N ASP A 30 -3.95 -14.97 19.63
CA ASP A 30 -3.93 -15.60 18.32
C ASP A 30 -2.50 -15.91 17.88
N ILE A 31 -1.56 -14.96 18.09
CA ILE A 31 -0.13 -15.16 17.79
C ILE A 31 0.46 -16.26 18.69
N ALA A 32 0.14 -16.27 19.97
CA ALA A 32 0.62 -17.28 20.92
C ALA A 32 0.18 -18.68 20.50
N ILE A 33 -1.13 -18.85 20.20
CA ILE A 33 -1.67 -20.14 19.73
C ILE A 33 -1.04 -20.56 18.42
N LEU A 34 -0.87 -19.64 17.46
CA LEU A 34 -0.27 -19.93 16.16
C LEU A 34 1.20 -20.38 16.28
N THR A 35 1.94 -19.86 17.25
CA THR A 35 3.37 -20.12 17.41
C THR A 35 3.68 -21.14 18.51
N GLY A 36 2.68 -21.56 19.28
CA GLY A 36 2.85 -22.48 20.42
C GLY A 36 3.49 -21.79 21.62
N GLY A 37 3.38 -20.47 21.74
CA GLY A 37 3.86 -19.70 22.87
C GLY A 37 2.76 -19.30 23.84
N GLN A 38 3.12 -18.45 24.80
CA GLN A 38 2.22 -17.93 25.82
C GLN A 38 2.28 -16.41 25.89
N VAL A 39 1.13 -15.74 26.05
CA VAL A 39 1.10 -14.29 26.31
C VAL A 39 1.55 -14.01 27.72
N ILE A 40 2.56 -13.19 27.88
CA ILE A 40 3.03 -12.70 29.18
C ILE A 40 2.34 -11.37 29.46
N SER A 41 1.44 -11.38 30.42
CA SER A 41 0.65 -10.20 30.81
C SER A 41 0.42 -10.19 32.31
N SER A 42 0.46 -9.01 32.90
CA SER A 42 0.11 -8.80 34.33
C SER A 42 -1.34 -9.20 34.63
N ASP A 43 -2.24 -9.10 33.65
CA ASP A 43 -3.64 -9.54 33.79
C ASP A 43 -3.76 -11.06 33.99
N LEU A 44 -2.77 -11.83 33.51
CA LEU A 44 -2.65 -13.26 33.70
C LEU A 44 -1.77 -13.62 34.91
N GLY A 45 -1.32 -12.64 35.67
CA GLY A 45 -0.40 -12.82 36.80
C GLY A 45 1.04 -13.22 36.38
N LEU A 46 1.39 -13.01 35.11
CA LEU A 46 2.71 -13.35 34.56
C LEU A 46 3.57 -12.10 34.41
N GLU A 47 4.80 -12.18 34.90
CA GLU A 47 5.80 -11.11 34.74
C GLU A 47 6.93 -11.55 33.80
N LEU A 48 7.52 -10.57 33.09
CA LEU A 48 8.63 -10.83 32.15
C LEU A 48 9.83 -11.48 32.82
N LYS A 49 10.06 -11.24 34.11
CA LYS A 49 11.17 -11.83 34.88
C LYS A 49 11.02 -13.34 35.05
N ASP A 50 9.79 -13.83 35.07
CA ASP A 50 9.45 -15.23 35.30
C ASP A 50 9.30 -16.04 33.99
N THR A 51 9.58 -15.39 32.84
CA THR A 51 9.45 -16.00 31.52
C THR A 51 10.54 -17.05 31.30
N THR A 52 10.13 -18.27 30.98
CA THR A 52 10.99 -19.39 30.60
C THR A 52 11.00 -19.62 29.10
N ILE A 53 11.96 -20.41 28.61
CA ILE A 53 12.07 -20.75 27.19
C ILE A 53 10.83 -21.49 26.67
N ASP A 54 10.21 -22.28 27.49
CA ASP A 54 9.02 -23.09 27.13
C ASP A 54 7.78 -22.24 26.86
N MET A 55 7.77 -21.01 27.38
CA MET A 55 6.70 -20.03 27.12
C MET A 55 6.88 -19.30 25.78
N LEU A 56 8.02 -19.43 25.12
CA LEU A 56 8.32 -18.77 23.87
C LEU A 56 7.73 -19.53 22.68
N GLY A 57 6.99 -18.84 21.84
CA GLY A 57 6.52 -19.40 20.57
C GLY A 57 7.66 -19.58 19.55
N ARG A 58 7.43 -20.42 18.56
CA ARG A 58 8.36 -20.70 17.46
C ARG A 58 7.67 -20.57 16.11
N ALA A 59 8.45 -20.19 15.10
CA ALA A 59 8.00 -20.15 13.73
C ALA A 59 9.18 -20.47 12.80
N LYS A 60 8.88 -20.94 11.58
CA LYS A 60 9.89 -21.23 10.57
C LYS A 60 10.63 -19.96 10.13
N SER A 61 9.89 -18.87 9.94
CA SER A 61 10.48 -17.56 9.69
C SER A 61 9.60 -16.43 10.19
N VAL A 62 10.22 -15.34 10.61
CA VAL A 62 9.52 -14.10 10.97
C VAL A 62 10.21 -12.95 10.22
N LYS A 63 9.41 -12.23 9.41
CA LYS A 63 9.87 -11.06 8.67
C LYS A 63 9.27 -9.80 9.28
N VAL A 64 10.13 -8.98 9.89
CA VAL A 64 9.73 -7.71 10.48
C VAL A 64 10.04 -6.57 9.51
N GLN A 65 9.02 -5.80 9.14
CA GLN A 65 9.13 -4.61 8.32
C GLN A 65 8.58 -3.40 9.09
N LYS A 66 8.70 -2.22 8.51
CA LYS A 66 8.25 -0.98 9.14
C LYS A 66 6.75 -1.01 9.48
N GLU A 67 5.92 -1.45 8.55
CA GLU A 67 4.46 -1.43 8.67
C GLU A 67 3.87 -2.80 9.06
N ASN A 68 4.57 -3.89 8.76
CA ASN A 68 4.04 -5.24 8.91
C ASN A 68 5.06 -6.20 9.52
N THR A 69 4.56 -7.15 10.28
CA THR A 69 5.31 -8.33 10.72
C THR A 69 4.61 -9.58 10.21
N VAL A 70 5.32 -10.40 9.46
CA VAL A 70 4.81 -11.65 8.87
C VAL A 70 5.43 -12.82 9.58
N ILE A 71 4.60 -13.69 10.15
CA ILE A 71 4.98 -14.95 10.81
C ILE A 71 4.57 -16.09 9.87
N VAL A 72 5.52 -16.91 9.46
CA VAL A 72 5.28 -18.02 8.52
C VAL A 72 5.55 -19.34 9.23
N ASP A 73 4.61 -20.29 9.09
CA ASP A 73 4.68 -21.63 9.65
C ASP A 73 5.00 -21.60 11.16
N GLY A 74 4.07 -21.05 11.94
CA GLY A 74 4.12 -21.12 13.41
C GLY A 74 4.07 -22.57 13.89
N ALA A 75 4.79 -22.87 14.97
CA ALA A 75 4.89 -24.22 15.53
C ALA A 75 3.78 -24.54 16.53
N GLY A 76 2.65 -23.84 16.47
CA GLY A 76 1.48 -24.07 17.33
C GLY A 76 0.78 -25.41 17.03
N ASP A 77 0.06 -25.91 18.04
CA ASP A 77 -0.71 -27.13 17.92
C ASP A 77 -1.90 -26.93 16.96
N LYS A 78 -2.08 -27.86 16.04
CA LYS A 78 -3.12 -27.78 14.99
C LYS A 78 -4.54 -27.83 15.54
N ASP A 79 -4.76 -28.59 16.59
CA ASP A 79 -6.09 -28.72 17.21
C ASP A 79 -6.43 -27.46 18.00
N ALA A 80 -5.45 -26.86 18.68
CA ALA A 80 -5.59 -25.57 19.34
C ALA A 80 -5.87 -24.44 18.32
N ILE A 81 -5.20 -24.43 17.17
CA ILE A 81 -5.47 -23.48 16.09
C ILE A 81 -6.89 -23.67 15.53
N ALA A 82 -7.30 -24.92 15.26
CA ALA A 82 -8.66 -25.23 14.78
C ALA A 82 -9.74 -24.82 15.79
N GLY A 83 -9.50 -25.08 17.08
CA GLY A 83 -10.37 -24.63 18.16
C GLY A 83 -10.52 -23.11 18.20
N ARG A 84 -9.41 -22.38 18.05
CA ARG A 84 -9.44 -20.90 18.01
C ARG A 84 -10.17 -20.37 16.78
N VAL A 85 -9.96 -20.96 15.61
CA VAL A 85 -10.70 -20.65 14.39
C VAL A 85 -12.21 -20.83 14.58
N SER A 86 -12.63 -21.93 15.20
CA SER A 86 -14.04 -22.19 15.51
C SER A 86 -14.62 -21.17 16.48
N GLN A 87 -13.86 -20.79 17.51
CA GLN A 87 -14.24 -19.74 18.46
C GLN A 87 -14.46 -18.39 17.76
N ILE A 88 -13.54 -17.99 16.88
CA ILE A 88 -13.66 -16.71 16.14
C ILE A 88 -14.88 -16.76 15.21
N ARG A 89 -15.19 -17.89 14.56
CA ARG A 89 -16.40 -18.06 13.75
C ARG A 89 -17.68 -17.88 14.58
N GLY A 90 -17.75 -18.50 15.75
CA GLY A 90 -18.88 -18.29 16.65
C GLY A 90 -19.05 -16.81 17.03
N GLN A 91 -17.96 -16.10 17.31
CA GLN A 91 -18.02 -14.67 17.61
C GLN A 91 -18.51 -13.82 16.41
N ILE A 92 -18.20 -14.22 15.17
CA ILE A 92 -18.70 -13.55 13.95
C ILE A 92 -20.22 -13.73 13.83
N ASP A 93 -20.74 -14.92 14.18
CA ASP A 93 -22.16 -15.23 14.08
C ASP A 93 -22.98 -14.54 15.19
N GLU A 94 -22.38 -14.32 16.35
CA GLU A 94 -23.03 -13.71 17.51
C GLU A 94 -23.00 -12.16 17.48
N THR A 95 -22.04 -11.57 16.80
CA THR A 95 -21.89 -10.10 16.80
C THR A 95 -22.91 -9.41 15.91
N THR A 96 -23.52 -8.35 16.44
CA THR A 96 -24.45 -7.49 15.70
C THR A 96 -23.78 -6.24 15.10
N SER A 97 -22.52 -5.97 15.45
CA SER A 97 -21.74 -4.84 14.98
C SER A 97 -21.01 -5.20 13.67
N GLU A 98 -21.36 -4.58 12.58
CA GLU A 98 -20.68 -4.80 11.28
C GLU A 98 -19.18 -4.49 11.35
N PHE A 99 -18.79 -3.47 12.13
CA PHE A 99 -17.38 -3.14 12.33
C PHE A 99 -16.63 -4.25 13.09
N ASP A 100 -17.23 -4.81 14.15
CA ASP A 100 -16.60 -5.91 14.90
C ASP A 100 -16.58 -7.19 14.08
N LYS A 101 -17.61 -7.43 13.29
CA LYS A 101 -17.67 -8.54 12.33
C LYS A 101 -16.53 -8.49 11.32
N GLU A 102 -16.29 -7.32 10.72
CA GLU A 102 -15.15 -7.11 9.80
C GLU A 102 -13.81 -7.42 10.49
N LYS A 103 -13.61 -6.94 11.72
CA LYS A 103 -12.36 -7.17 12.47
C LYS A 103 -12.17 -8.63 12.91
N LEU A 104 -13.24 -9.34 13.22
CA LEU A 104 -13.21 -10.77 13.48
C LEU A 104 -12.91 -11.56 12.19
N GLN A 105 -13.47 -11.17 11.06
CA GLN A 105 -13.17 -11.78 9.76
C GLN A 105 -11.69 -11.59 9.36
N GLU A 106 -11.11 -10.41 9.60
CA GLU A 106 -9.68 -10.18 9.41
C GLU A 106 -8.83 -11.13 10.27
N ARG A 107 -9.19 -11.32 11.53
CA ARG A 107 -8.50 -12.27 12.44
C ARG A 107 -8.63 -13.71 11.96
N LEU A 108 -9.84 -14.10 11.58
CA LEU A 108 -10.13 -15.43 11.03
C LEU A 108 -9.26 -15.71 9.79
N ALA A 109 -9.17 -14.76 8.87
CA ALA A 109 -8.35 -14.88 7.66
C ALA A 109 -6.87 -15.09 7.98
N LYS A 110 -6.35 -14.37 8.98
CA LYS A 110 -4.95 -14.52 9.42
C LYS A 110 -4.67 -15.88 10.08
N MET A 111 -5.64 -16.44 10.80
CA MET A 111 -5.50 -17.73 11.48
C MET A 111 -5.73 -18.93 10.54
N ALA A 112 -6.74 -18.84 9.68
CA ALA A 112 -7.18 -19.94 8.83
C ALA A 112 -6.58 -19.93 7.41
N GLY A 113 -6.25 -18.74 6.89
CA GLY A 113 -5.85 -18.53 5.50
C GLY A 113 -4.38 -18.81 5.19
N GLY A 114 -3.53 -18.87 6.19
CA GLY A 114 -2.09 -18.98 6.00
C GLY A 114 -1.46 -17.73 5.38
N VAL A 115 -0.19 -17.83 4.97
CA VAL A 115 0.58 -16.77 4.32
C VAL A 115 1.06 -17.25 2.96
N ALA A 116 0.63 -16.56 1.90
CA ALA A 116 1.18 -16.78 0.57
C ALA A 116 2.54 -16.07 0.45
N VAL A 117 3.56 -16.81 0.02
CA VAL A 117 4.90 -16.26 -0.21
C VAL A 117 5.22 -16.31 -1.70
N ILE A 118 5.27 -15.13 -2.32
CA ILE A 118 5.70 -14.99 -3.72
C ILE A 118 7.21 -14.77 -3.73
N ARG A 119 7.94 -15.68 -4.33
CA ARG A 119 9.40 -15.56 -4.50
C ARG A 119 9.70 -14.94 -5.85
N VAL A 120 10.41 -13.83 -5.86
CA VAL A 120 10.82 -13.11 -7.06
C VAL A 120 12.31 -13.35 -7.28
N GLY A 121 12.69 -13.69 -8.51
CA GLY A 121 14.08 -13.83 -8.93
C GLY A 121 14.29 -13.19 -10.29
N ALA A 122 15.52 -12.78 -10.59
CA ALA A 122 15.95 -12.29 -11.89
C ALA A 122 17.46 -12.52 -12.06
N ALA A 123 17.97 -12.28 -13.26
CA ALA A 123 19.39 -12.48 -13.57
C ALA A 123 20.28 -11.42 -12.89
N THR A 124 19.78 -10.21 -12.68
CA THR A 124 20.50 -9.12 -12.03
C THR A 124 19.75 -8.60 -10.80
N GLU A 125 20.47 -7.95 -9.89
CA GLU A 125 19.88 -7.33 -8.69
C GLU A 125 18.90 -6.20 -9.05
N THR A 126 19.19 -5.44 -10.11
CA THR A 126 18.33 -4.35 -10.57
C THR A 126 17.00 -4.87 -11.10
N GLU A 127 17.03 -5.89 -11.96
CA GLU A 127 15.82 -6.55 -12.46
C GLU A 127 15.01 -7.20 -11.33
N MET A 128 15.68 -7.81 -10.36
CA MET A 128 15.00 -8.41 -9.21
C MET A 128 14.29 -7.36 -8.37
N LYS A 129 14.92 -6.20 -8.14
CA LYS A 129 14.30 -5.07 -7.41
C LYS A 129 13.11 -4.52 -8.17
N GLU A 130 13.23 -4.34 -9.48
CA GLU A 130 12.15 -3.85 -10.34
C GLU A 130 10.96 -4.82 -10.33
N ALA A 131 11.19 -6.11 -10.55
CA ALA A 131 10.15 -7.12 -10.51
C ALA A 131 9.46 -7.20 -9.14
N LYS A 132 10.22 -7.05 -8.04
CA LYS A 132 9.67 -7.00 -6.68
C LYS A 132 8.76 -5.79 -6.49
N LEU A 133 9.20 -4.59 -6.89
CA LEU A 133 8.41 -3.36 -6.78
C LEU A 133 7.13 -3.45 -7.61
N ARG A 134 7.20 -4.00 -8.81
CA ARG A 134 6.03 -4.24 -9.68
C ARG A 134 5.02 -5.18 -9.04
N MET A 135 5.48 -6.25 -8.37
CA MET A 135 4.61 -7.15 -7.62
C MET A 135 3.98 -6.50 -6.39
N GLU A 136 4.75 -5.68 -5.66
CA GLU A 136 4.23 -4.91 -4.51
C GLU A 136 3.16 -3.90 -4.96
N ASP A 137 3.36 -3.24 -6.09
CA ASP A 137 2.39 -2.30 -6.69
C ASP A 137 1.11 -3.03 -7.09
N ALA A 138 1.21 -4.13 -7.83
CA ALA A 138 0.06 -4.94 -8.21
C ALA A 138 -0.76 -5.44 -7.00
N LEU A 139 -0.07 -5.86 -5.93
CA LEU A 139 -0.74 -6.28 -4.69
C LEU A 139 -1.48 -5.14 -4.01
N ASN A 140 -0.86 -3.96 -3.92
CA ASN A 140 -1.48 -2.79 -3.33
C ASN A 140 -2.66 -2.28 -4.17
N ALA A 141 -2.53 -2.26 -5.50
CA ALA A 141 -3.62 -1.94 -6.42
C ALA A 141 -4.80 -2.90 -6.27
N THR A 142 -4.52 -4.21 -6.17
CA THR A 142 -5.57 -5.23 -5.94
C THR A 142 -6.30 -5.00 -4.62
N ARG A 143 -5.59 -4.71 -3.53
CA ARG A 143 -6.22 -4.40 -2.23
C ARG A 143 -7.11 -3.16 -2.32
N ALA A 144 -6.60 -2.09 -2.93
CA ALA A 144 -7.38 -0.87 -3.14
C ALA A 144 -8.63 -1.11 -3.99
N ALA A 145 -8.54 -1.98 -5.01
CA ALA A 145 -9.67 -2.37 -5.85
C ALA A 145 -10.73 -3.18 -5.10
N VAL A 146 -10.32 -4.05 -4.17
CA VAL A 146 -11.26 -4.78 -3.31
C VAL A 146 -12.02 -3.85 -2.36
N GLU A 147 -11.38 -2.76 -1.90
CA GLU A 147 -12.01 -1.82 -0.97
C GLU A 147 -13.05 -0.90 -1.63
N GLU A 148 -12.78 -0.34 -2.81
CA GLU A 148 -13.64 0.69 -3.45
C GLU A 148 -14.03 0.35 -4.90
N GLY A 149 -13.64 -0.80 -5.42
CA GLY A 149 -13.94 -1.20 -6.80
C GLY A 149 -12.92 -0.67 -7.81
N ILE A 150 -13.27 -0.86 -9.08
CA ILE A 150 -12.43 -0.56 -10.25
C ILE A 150 -13.13 0.40 -11.21
N ILE A 151 -12.34 1.10 -12.00
CA ILE A 151 -12.78 1.99 -13.09
C ILE A 151 -11.93 1.77 -14.34
N ALA A 152 -12.36 2.33 -15.47
CA ALA A 152 -11.55 2.42 -16.68
C ALA A 152 -10.22 3.11 -16.38
N GLY A 153 -9.11 2.43 -16.67
CA GLY A 153 -7.77 2.89 -16.37
C GLY A 153 -7.20 3.88 -17.39
N GLY A 154 -5.89 4.10 -17.30
CA GLY A 154 -5.16 4.94 -18.24
C GLY A 154 -5.59 6.40 -18.25
N GLY A 155 -6.16 6.91 -17.16
CA GLY A 155 -6.69 8.27 -17.08
C GLY A 155 -8.05 8.48 -17.75
N SER A 156 -8.62 7.46 -18.41
CA SER A 156 -9.87 7.56 -19.16
C SER A 156 -11.06 7.92 -18.27
N ALA A 157 -11.13 7.39 -17.05
CA ALA A 157 -12.17 7.71 -16.10
C ALA A 157 -12.24 9.20 -15.75
N TYR A 158 -11.10 9.87 -15.62
CA TYR A 158 -11.07 11.32 -15.39
C TYR A 158 -11.62 12.11 -16.59
N ILE A 159 -11.32 11.66 -17.81
CA ILE A 159 -11.82 12.32 -19.03
C ILE A 159 -13.35 12.18 -19.11
N HIS A 160 -13.90 11.00 -18.81
CA HIS A 160 -15.35 10.83 -18.79
C HIS A 160 -16.02 11.60 -17.65
N ALA A 161 -15.40 11.63 -16.46
CA ALA A 161 -15.90 12.43 -15.33
C ALA A 161 -15.87 13.94 -15.62
N SER A 162 -14.94 14.41 -16.46
CA SER A 162 -14.77 15.83 -16.77
C SER A 162 -16.04 16.48 -17.37
N LYS A 163 -16.90 15.71 -18.05
CA LYS A 163 -18.20 16.21 -18.57
C LYS A 163 -19.10 16.68 -17.43
N LYS A 164 -19.27 15.86 -16.39
CA LYS A 164 -20.07 16.22 -15.22
C LYS A 164 -19.46 17.34 -14.41
N VAL A 165 -18.11 17.37 -14.32
CA VAL A 165 -17.40 18.47 -13.66
C VAL A 165 -17.61 19.78 -14.43
N ALA A 166 -17.58 19.76 -15.76
CA ALA A 166 -17.86 20.95 -16.58
C ALA A 166 -19.28 21.50 -16.36
N GLU A 167 -20.30 20.66 -16.31
CA GLU A 167 -21.68 21.04 -15.97
C GLU A 167 -21.74 21.71 -14.58
N PHE A 168 -21.03 21.17 -13.60
CA PHE A 168 -20.96 21.78 -12.26
C PHE A 168 -20.22 23.13 -12.27
N VAL A 169 -19.11 23.23 -13.00
CA VAL A 169 -18.36 24.50 -13.17
C VAL A 169 -19.23 25.62 -13.70
N ASP A 170 -20.18 25.29 -14.58
CA ASP A 170 -21.08 26.29 -15.16
C ASP A 170 -22.11 26.84 -14.16
N THR A 171 -22.34 26.15 -13.05
CA THR A 171 -23.19 26.63 -11.94
C THR A 171 -22.48 27.57 -10.98
N LEU A 172 -21.14 27.66 -11.05
CA LEU A 172 -20.31 28.47 -10.17
C LEU A 172 -20.01 29.85 -10.73
N GLU A 173 -19.69 30.81 -9.86
CA GLU A 173 -19.32 32.17 -10.21
C GLU A 173 -17.98 32.59 -9.54
N GLY A 174 -17.38 33.67 -10.03
CA GLY A 174 -16.20 34.29 -9.45
C GLY A 174 -14.98 33.36 -9.32
N ASP A 175 -14.35 33.43 -8.16
CA ASP A 175 -13.11 32.69 -7.88
C ASP A 175 -13.36 31.18 -7.73
N GLU A 176 -14.52 30.77 -7.23
CA GLU A 176 -14.90 29.36 -7.16
C GLU A 176 -14.94 28.72 -8.56
N LYS A 177 -15.53 29.44 -9.53
CA LYS A 177 -15.53 28.99 -10.94
C LYS A 177 -14.12 28.87 -11.51
N THR A 178 -13.25 29.82 -11.16
CA THR A 178 -11.86 29.81 -11.60
C THR A 178 -11.11 28.60 -11.02
N GLY A 179 -11.23 28.34 -9.72
CA GLY A 179 -10.63 27.18 -9.07
C GLY A 179 -11.16 25.85 -9.63
N ALA A 180 -12.46 25.74 -9.88
CA ALA A 180 -13.06 24.55 -10.47
C ALA A 180 -12.59 24.30 -11.92
N LYS A 181 -12.32 25.36 -12.71
CA LYS A 181 -11.71 25.24 -14.04
C LYS A 181 -10.28 24.71 -13.99
N VAL A 182 -9.51 25.04 -12.95
CA VAL A 182 -8.15 24.49 -12.75
C VAL A 182 -8.24 22.97 -12.55
N ILE A 183 -9.18 22.50 -11.71
CA ILE A 183 -9.41 21.07 -11.53
C ILE A 183 -9.85 20.41 -12.83
N LEU A 184 -10.80 21.00 -13.54
CA LEU A 184 -11.28 20.48 -14.84
C LEU A 184 -10.13 20.28 -15.82
N LYS A 185 -9.20 21.22 -15.87
CA LYS A 185 -8.02 21.10 -16.74
C LYS A 185 -7.05 20.04 -16.24
N ALA A 186 -6.87 19.92 -14.93
CA ALA A 186 -5.99 18.93 -14.33
C ALA A 186 -6.43 17.48 -14.59
N LEU A 187 -7.74 17.22 -14.74
CA LEU A 187 -8.28 15.89 -15.07
C LEU A 187 -7.77 15.34 -16.41
N GLU A 188 -7.33 16.20 -17.32
CA GLU A 188 -6.78 15.78 -18.61
C GLU A 188 -5.32 15.28 -18.50
N ALA A 189 -4.59 15.72 -17.49
CA ALA A 189 -3.15 15.51 -17.39
C ALA A 189 -2.73 14.03 -17.39
N PRO A 190 -3.37 13.10 -16.68
CA PRO A 190 -2.95 11.70 -16.67
C PRO A 190 -2.94 11.08 -18.07
N LEU A 191 -4.03 11.18 -18.82
CA LEU A 191 -4.11 10.65 -20.19
C LEU A 191 -3.16 11.40 -21.15
N TYR A 192 -3.05 12.73 -20.98
CA TYR A 192 -2.13 13.52 -21.76
C TYR A 192 -0.69 13.01 -21.67
N TYR A 193 -0.19 12.80 -20.45
CA TYR A 193 1.18 12.36 -20.25
C TYR A 193 1.41 10.89 -20.63
N ILE A 194 0.41 10.03 -20.49
CA ILE A 194 0.49 8.65 -21.01
C ILE A 194 0.71 8.67 -22.52
N ALA A 195 -0.08 9.48 -23.25
CA ALA A 195 0.05 9.61 -24.69
C ALA A 195 1.38 10.27 -25.09
N ALA A 196 1.75 11.34 -24.43
CA ALA A 196 3.01 12.06 -24.70
C ALA A 196 4.25 11.17 -24.45
N ASN A 197 4.23 10.36 -23.40
CA ASN A 197 5.30 9.41 -23.12
C ASN A 197 5.40 8.28 -24.14
N ALA A 198 4.29 7.97 -24.83
CA ALA A 198 4.26 7.06 -25.98
C ALA A 198 4.68 7.75 -27.31
N GLY A 199 5.05 9.04 -27.27
CA GLY A 199 5.44 9.81 -28.45
C GLY A 199 4.27 10.36 -29.27
N LEU A 200 3.06 10.38 -28.70
CA LEU A 200 1.82 10.75 -29.37
C LEU A 200 1.31 12.11 -28.91
N GLU A 201 0.44 12.74 -29.73
CA GLU A 201 -0.17 14.02 -29.41
C GLU A 201 -1.35 13.86 -28.43
N GLY A 202 -1.09 14.13 -27.13
CA GLY A 202 -2.03 13.92 -26.06
C GLY A 202 -3.34 14.68 -26.20
N ALA A 203 -3.33 15.90 -26.75
CA ALA A 203 -4.54 16.69 -26.94
C ALA A 203 -5.51 16.06 -27.92
N VAL A 204 -5.01 15.46 -29.01
CA VAL A 204 -5.81 14.75 -30.01
C VAL A 204 -6.49 13.53 -29.38
N ILE A 205 -5.73 12.76 -28.60
CA ILE A 205 -6.22 11.56 -27.93
C ILE A 205 -7.29 11.90 -26.91
N ILE A 206 -7.09 12.93 -26.08
CA ILE A 206 -8.06 13.39 -25.10
C ILE A 206 -9.38 13.77 -25.76
N ASN A 207 -9.32 14.55 -26.85
CA ASN A 207 -10.53 14.97 -27.56
C ASN A 207 -11.32 13.76 -28.10
N LYS A 208 -10.62 12.77 -28.65
CA LYS A 208 -11.26 11.55 -29.15
C LYS A 208 -11.88 10.69 -28.04
N VAL A 209 -11.21 10.60 -26.87
CA VAL A 209 -11.80 9.91 -25.71
C VAL A 209 -12.98 10.67 -25.13
N LYS A 210 -12.99 12.01 -25.14
CA LYS A 210 -14.16 12.83 -24.74
C LYS A 210 -15.40 12.55 -25.58
N GLU A 211 -15.22 12.27 -26.86
CA GLU A 211 -16.31 11.98 -27.80
C GLU A 211 -16.78 10.52 -27.74
N SER A 212 -15.96 9.63 -27.14
CA SER A 212 -16.25 8.20 -27.05
C SER A 212 -17.32 7.87 -26.01
N ALA A 213 -17.84 6.64 -26.08
CA ALA A 213 -18.74 6.09 -25.07
C ALA A 213 -18.03 5.96 -23.69
N PRO A 214 -18.77 6.10 -22.57
CA PRO A 214 -18.22 5.83 -21.25
C PRO A 214 -17.55 4.46 -21.16
N GLY A 215 -16.37 4.39 -20.54
CA GLY A 215 -15.56 3.16 -20.47
C GLY A 215 -14.54 3.00 -21.59
N THR A 216 -14.70 3.69 -22.71
CA THR A 216 -13.72 3.70 -23.80
C THR A 216 -12.53 4.60 -23.42
N GLY A 217 -11.32 4.10 -23.64
CA GLY A 217 -10.08 4.83 -23.45
C GLY A 217 -9.07 4.54 -24.55
N PHE A 218 -7.85 5.00 -24.34
CA PHE A 218 -6.76 4.81 -25.26
C PHE A 218 -5.72 3.81 -24.70
N ASN A 219 -5.49 2.72 -25.42
CA ASN A 219 -4.44 1.75 -25.12
C ASN A 219 -3.15 2.21 -25.78
N ALA A 220 -2.23 2.76 -25.00
CA ALA A 220 -0.96 3.30 -25.51
C ALA A 220 0.01 2.21 -26.03
N ALA A 221 -0.21 0.93 -25.69
CA ALA A 221 0.63 -0.16 -26.17
C ALA A 221 0.26 -0.62 -27.58
N THR A 222 -1.03 -0.53 -27.95
CA THR A 222 -1.55 -0.92 -29.28
C THR A 222 -1.95 0.29 -30.13
N GLU A 223 -1.95 1.47 -29.55
CA GLU A 223 -2.41 2.74 -30.16
C GLU A 223 -3.88 2.71 -30.61
N GLU A 224 -4.71 1.90 -29.92
CA GLU A 224 -6.12 1.72 -30.25
C GLU A 224 -7.05 2.30 -29.18
N TYR A 225 -8.26 2.66 -29.61
CA TYR A 225 -9.35 3.07 -28.71
C TYR A 225 -10.22 1.86 -28.41
N VAL A 226 -10.22 1.45 -27.14
CA VAL A 226 -10.84 0.18 -26.71
C VAL A 226 -11.70 0.38 -25.47
N ASP A 227 -12.60 -0.56 -25.19
CA ASP A 227 -13.16 -0.66 -23.85
C ASP A 227 -12.07 -1.05 -22.88
N MET A 228 -11.80 -0.19 -21.88
CA MET A 228 -10.67 -0.35 -20.97
C MET A 228 -10.88 -1.52 -20.03
N VAL A 229 -12.11 -1.77 -19.60
CA VAL A 229 -12.42 -2.85 -18.67
C VAL A 229 -12.26 -4.21 -19.35
N ASP A 230 -12.83 -4.36 -20.53
CA ASP A 230 -12.75 -5.60 -21.31
C ASP A 230 -11.30 -5.93 -21.72
N ASN A 231 -10.48 -4.90 -21.92
CA ASN A 231 -9.06 -5.08 -22.26
C ASN A 231 -8.14 -5.17 -21.02
N GLY A 232 -8.70 -5.22 -19.79
CA GLY A 232 -7.94 -5.38 -18.56
C GLY A 232 -7.11 -4.17 -18.15
N ILE A 233 -7.40 -2.99 -18.72
CA ILE A 233 -6.75 -1.72 -18.36
C ILE A 233 -7.60 -1.03 -17.30
N LEU A 234 -7.30 -1.35 -16.04
CA LEU A 234 -8.11 -1.01 -14.88
C LEU A 234 -7.30 -0.15 -13.90
N ASP A 235 -7.99 0.80 -13.25
CA ASP A 235 -7.47 1.52 -12.11
C ASP A 235 -8.38 1.31 -10.88
N PRO A 236 -7.80 1.17 -9.66
CA PRO A 236 -8.60 1.18 -8.44
C PRO A 236 -9.21 2.55 -8.19
N VAL A 237 -10.51 2.60 -7.88
CA VAL A 237 -11.21 3.86 -7.55
C VAL A 237 -10.51 4.61 -6.42
N LYS A 238 -10.12 3.89 -5.36
CA LYS A 238 -9.42 4.47 -4.21
C LYS A 238 -8.14 5.21 -4.59
N VAL A 239 -7.35 4.65 -5.50
CA VAL A 239 -6.09 5.26 -5.95
C VAL A 239 -6.34 6.55 -6.71
N THR A 240 -7.22 6.51 -7.72
CA THR A 240 -7.52 7.69 -8.56
C THR A 240 -8.20 8.80 -7.74
N ARG A 241 -9.19 8.46 -6.91
CA ARG A 241 -9.85 9.41 -6.02
C ARG A 241 -8.86 10.07 -5.04
N SER A 242 -8.04 9.28 -4.37
CA SER A 242 -7.07 9.79 -3.39
C SER A 242 -5.97 10.63 -4.05
N ALA A 243 -5.53 10.28 -5.26
CA ALA A 243 -4.57 11.06 -6.02
C ALA A 243 -5.09 12.47 -6.29
N LEU A 244 -6.33 12.60 -6.76
CA LEU A 244 -6.96 13.90 -7.04
C LEU A 244 -7.16 14.70 -5.74
N GLN A 245 -7.65 14.07 -4.66
CA GLN A 245 -7.85 14.73 -3.37
C GLN A 245 -6.53 15.26 -2.79
N ASN A 246 -5.50 14.45 -2.80
CA ASN A 246 -4.19 14.83 -2.26
C ASN A 246 -3.53 15.92 -3.10
N ALA A 247 -3.59 15.84 -4.43
CA ALA A 247 -3.10 16.86 -5.32
C ALA A 247 -3.81 18.20 -5.09
N THR A 248 -5.13 18.18 -4.97
CA THR A 248 -5.93 19.38 -4.69
C THR A 248 -5.58 19.97 -3.32
N SER A 249 -5.41 19.14 -2.29
CA SER A 249 -5.03 19.60 -0.95
C SER A 249 -3.68 20.32 -0.94
N VAL A 250 -2.67 19.75 -1.62
CA VAL A 250 -1.34 20.36 -1.71
C VAL A 250 -1.39 21.66 -2.53
N ALA A 251 -2.09 21.65 -3.67
CA ALA A 251 -2.23 22.83 -4.52
C ALA A 251 -2.95 23.99 -3.77
N SER A 252 -4.01 23.68 -3.03
CA SER A 252 -4.74 24.66 -2.22
C SER A 252 -3.84 25.25 -1.12
N THR A 253 -3.03 24.42 -0.47
CA THR A 253 -2.08 24.89 0.54
C THR A 253 -1.05 25.83 -0.09
N LEU A 254 -0.49 25.46 -1.26
CA LEU A 254 0.47 26.30 -1.96
C LEU A 254 -0.12 27.66 -2.37
N LEU A 255 -1.36 27.67 -2.87
CA LEU A 255 -2.05 28.89 -3.30
C LEU A 255 -2.32 29.87 -2.14
N THR A 256 -2.40 29.38 -0.92
CA THR A 256 -2.65 30.22 0.30
C THR A 256 -1.36 30.68 0.97
N THR A 257 -0.18 30.27 0.49
CA THR A 257 1.11 30.69 1.07
C THR A 257 1.60 32.00 0.47
N GLU A 258 2.11 32.90 1.30
CA GLU A 258 2.74 34.15 0.85
C GLU A 258 4.18 33.94 0.41
N SER A 259 4.88 32.97 0.98
CA SER A 259 6.28 32.67 0.66
C SER A 259 6.59 31.20 0.82
N ALA A 260 7.51 30.70 -0.01
CA ALA A 260 8.06 29.35 0.09
C ALA A 260 9.55 29.43 0.47
N VAL A 261 9.94 28.65 1.49
CA VAL A 261 11.35 28.52 1.89
C VAL A 261 11.85 27.16 1.42
N ALA A 262 12.88 27.15 0.60
CA ALA A 262 13.49 25.93 0.09
C ALA A 262 15.00 25.93 0.36
N THR A 263 15.57 24.74 0.52
CA THR A 263 17.02 24.57 0.63
C THR A 263 17.67 24.89 -0.71
N ILE A 264 18.66 25.79 -0.71
CA ILE A 264 19.45 26.06 -1.90
C ILE A 264 20.28 24.82 -2.22
N LYS A 265 20.22 24.38 -3.47
CA LYS A 265 21.02 23.25 -3.93
C LYS A 265 22.51 23.67 -3.91
N GLU A 266 23.31 23.07 -3.04
CA GLU A 266 24.75 23.23 -3.05
C GLU A 266 25.34 22.45 -4.23
N ASP A 267 26.14 23.15 -5.07
CA ASP A 267 26.94 22.49 -6.10
C ASP A 267 28.01 21.66 -5.38
N THR A 268 27.84 20.35 -5.30
CA THR A 268 28.89 19.45 -4.86
C THR A 268 30.07 19.62 -5.82
N PRO A 269 31.26 20.07 -5.34
CA PRO A 269 32.43 20.18 -6.23
C PRO A 269 32.66 18.81 -6.84
N ALA A 270 32.78 18.75 -8.14
CA ALA A 270 33.15 17.55 -8.87
C ALA A 270 34.45 17.00 -8.25
N MET A 271 34.41 15.80 -7.66
CA MET A 271 35.64 15.15 -7.21
C MET A 271 36.58 15.04 -8.40
N PRO A 272 37.84 15.52 -8.28
CA PRO A 272 38.79 15.42 -9.38
C PRO A 272 38.98 13.94 -9.74
N ALA A 273 38.66 13.61 -10.98
CA ALA A 273 38.94 12.31 -11.58
C ALA A 273 40.48 12.13 -11.63
N GLY A 274 41.07 11.54 -10.59
CA GLY A 274 42.51 11.37 -10.56
C GLY A 274 43.15 10.78 -9.32
N ALA A 275 42.42 10.33 -8.31
CA ALA A 275 43.06 9.77 -7.11
C ALA A 275 42.84 8.24 -6.98
N GLY A 276 42.96 7.49 -8.05
CA GLY A 276 42.71 6.04 -8.08
C GLY A 276 43.68 5.25 -8.95
N ALA A 277 44.93 5.71 -9.11
CA ALA A 277 45.94 4.91 -9.80
C ALA A 277 47.31 5.11 -9.15
N GLY A 278 47.69 4.27 -8.23
CA GLY A 278 49.04 4.22 -7.73
C GLY A 278 49.18 3.70 -6.33
N MET A 279 49.01 2.41 -6.11
CA MET A 279 49.76 1.59 -5.16
C MET A 279 49.47 0.11 -5.42
N GLY A 280 50.08 -0.36 -6.49
CA GLY A 280 50.33 -1.78 -6.65
C GLY A 280 51.85 -1.96 -6.58
N MET A 281 52.28 -3.03 -5.94
CA MET A 281 53.64 -3.61 -5.86
C MET A 281 54.64 -2.91 -4.96
N MET A 282 54.77 -3.41 -3.76
CA MET A 282 56.00 -4.12 -3.31
C MET A 282 55.60 -4.99 -2.11
#